data_f283d229b48d54dde5e1bfc9557c4498
#
_entry.id   f283d229b48d54dde5e1bfc9557c4498
#
_cell.length_a   1.000
_cell.length_b   1.000
_cell.length_c   1.000
_cell.angle_alpha   90.00
_cell.angle_beta   90.00
_cell.angle_gamma   90.00
#
_symmetry.space_group_name_H-M   'P 1'
#
loop_
_entity.id
_entity.type
_entity.pdbx_description
1 polymer ?
#
loop_
_entity_poly.entity_id
_entity_poly.type
_entity_poly.pdbx_seq_one_letter_code
_entity_poly.pdbx_strand_id
1 'polypeptide(L)'
;SMNDVLVHDVRQVPSKFYLQTHSTNPFLRSETISKAIATFLEAYPQNDSLFSVTRFQSRLWNQEANPVNHDPEVLLRTQDLVPLYEENSCLYIFERESFLARANRVGKMPILFEIEAPEALDIDEELDFALAECLMRTVQGEAK
;
A
#
# COMPACT_ATOMS: atom_id res chain seq x y z
N SER A 1 15.29 9.44 8.65
CA SER A 1 14.39 8.65 7.78
C SER A 1 13.02 8.51 8.43
N MET A 2 12.00 8.13 7.66
CA MET A 2 10.67 7.84 8.21
C MET A 2 10.75 6.74 9.30
N ASN A 3 11.57 5.74 9.10
CA ASN A 3 11.75 4.67 10.10
C ASN A 3 12.31 5.20 11.44
N ASP A 4 13.15 6.22 11.45
CA ASP A 4 13.66 6.81 12.70
C ASP A 4 12.55 7.50 13.48
N VAL A 5 11.65 8.21 12.79
CA VAL A 5 10.46 8.82 13.40
C VAL A 5 9.58 7.74 14.01
N LEU A 6 9.26 6.70 13.26
CA LEU A 6 8.44 5.58 13.73
C LEU A 6 9.08 4.86 14.93
N VAL A 7 10.39 4.64 14.92
CA VAL A 7 11.10 4.04 16.07
C VAL A 7 10.95 4.91 17.32
N HIS A 8 11.04 6.22 17.17
CA HIS A 8 10.80 7.14 18.28
C HIS A 8 9.38 7.00 18.82
N ASP A 9 8.37 7.07 17.94
CA ASP A 9 6.96 7.05 18.34
C ASP A 9 6.55 5.72 18.97
N VAL A 10 7.00 4.60 18.40
CA VAL A 10 6.75 3.24 18.93
C VAL A 10 7.36 3.05 20.33
N ARG A 11 8.48 3.75 20.63
CA ARG A 11 9.08 3.73 21.96
C ARG A 11 8.31 4.58 22.98
N GLN A 12 7.72 5.68 22.53
CA GLN A 12 6.96 6.60 23.39
C GLN A 12 5.54 6.11 23.69
N VAL A 13 4.90 5.46 22.73
CA VAL A 13 3.51 5.00 22.87
C VAL A 13 3.50 3.47 22.86
N PRO A 14 3.52 2.79 24.02
CA PRO A 14 3.56 1.35 24.07
C PRO A 14 2.20 0.76 23.63
N SER A 15 2.25 0.01 22.53
CA SER A 15 1.14 -0.79 22.01
C SER A 15 1.69 -2.08 21.44
N LYS A 16 0.86 -3.09 21.24
CA LYS A 16 1.25 -4.34 20.57
C LYS A 16 1.31 -4.16 19.06
N PHE A 17 0.36 -3.41 18.52
CA PHE A 17 0.23 -3.15 17.10
C PHE A 17 0.16 -1.66 16.81
N TYR A 18 0.62 -1.28 15.66
CA TYR A 18 0.59 0.09 15.16
C TYR A 18 0.00 0.09 13.76
N LEU A 19 -0.78 1.10 13.49
CA LEU A 19 -1.28 1.43 12.16
C LEU A 19 -0.72 2.78 11.77
N GLN A 20 -0.13 2.85 10.58
CA GLN A 20 0.35 4.10 9.97
C GLN A 20 -0.43 4.35 8.69
N THR A 21 -0.92 5.56 8.52
CA THR A 21 -1.47 6.11 7.28
C THR A 21 -0.74 7.40 6.94
N HIS A 22 -0.92 7.90 5.72
CA HIS A 22 -0.37 9.17 5.29
C HIS A 22 -1.50 10.19 5.06
N SER A 23 -1.26 11.45 5.40
CA SER A 23 -2.21 12.54 5.19
C SER A 23 -2.34 12.95 3.72
N THR A 24 -1.40 12.51 2.90
CA THR A 24 -1.35 12.74 1.45
C THR A 24 -2.21 11.78 0.64
N ASN A 25 -2.85 10.78 1.28
CA ASN A 25 -3.80 9.85 0.65
C ASN A 25 -5.26 10.24 0.98
N PRO A 26 -5.84 11.25 0.31
CA PRO A 26 -7.13 11.85 0.70
C PRO A 26 -8.34 10.95 0.46
N PHE A 27 -8.20 9.89 -0.34
CA PHE A 27 -9.30 8.98 -0.70
C PHE A 27 -9.31 7.67 0.07
N LEU A 28 -8.34 7.44 0.98
CA LEU A 28 -8.31 6.24 1.80
C LEU A 28 -9.53 6.19 2.73
N ARG A 29 -10.38 5.18 2.53
CA ARG A 29 -11.67 5.04 3.23
C ARG A 29 -11.52 4.34 4.58
N SER A 30 -12.36 4.71 5.54
CA SER A 30 -12.46 4.08 6.86
C SER A 30 -12.80 2.58 6.79
N GLU A 31 -13.62 2.18 5.81
CA GLU A 31 -13.97 0.79 5.54
C GLU A 31 -12.77 -0.03 5.12
N THR A 32 -11.90 0.54 4.29
CA THR A 32 -10.65 -0.08 3.82
C THR A 32 -9.68 -0.26 4.98
N ILE A 33 -9.52 0.75 5.84
CA ILE A 33 -8.72 0.66 7.06
C ILE A 33 -9.26 -0.44 7.98
N SER A 34 -10.57 -0.48 8.20
CA SER A 34 -11.22 -1.48 9.05
C SER A 34 -11.01 -2.91 8.53
N LYS A 35 -11.11 -3.11 7.22
CA LYS A 35 -10.82 -4.40 6.57
C LYS A 35 -9.35 -4.81 6.73
N ALA A 36 -8.42 -3.88 6.53
CA ALA A 36 -7.00 -4.14 6.71
C ALA A 36 -6.67 -4.57 8.14
N ILE A 37 -7.24 -3.89 9.15
CA ILE A 37 -7.09 -4.26 10.56
C ILE A 37 -7.64 -5.68 10.81
N ALA A 38 -8.83 -5.98 10.32
CA ALA A 38 -9.43 -7.30 10.48
C ALA A 38 -8.58 -8.40 9.83
N THR A 39 -8.13 -8.18 8.58
CA THR A 39 -7.26 -9.10 7.84
C THR A 39 -5.96 -9.37 8.61
N PHE A 40 -5.32 -8.32 9.12
CA PHE A 40 -4.08 -8.47 9.88
C PHE A 40 -4.29 -9.26 11.18
N LEU A 41 -5.32 -8.91 11.96
CA LEU A 41 -5.59 -9.56 13.23
C LEU A 41 -5.96 -11.04 13.06
N GLU A 42 -6.66 -11.40 12.00
CA GLU A 42 -7.01 -12.78 11.68
C GLU A 42 -5.79 -13.62 11.28
N ALA A 43 -4.82 -13.00 10.60
CA ALA A 43 -3.60 -13.69 10.16
C ALA A 43 -2.48 -13.69 11.20
N TYR A 44 -2.59 -12.90 12.27
CA TYR A 44 -1.61 -12.86 13.34
C TYR A 44 -1.73 -14.14 14.23
N PRO A 45 -0.65 -14.78 14.69
CA PRO A 45 0.76 -14.37 14.62
C PRO A 45 1.55 -14.91 13.42
N GLN A 46 0.92 -15.57 12.46
CA GLN A 46 1.62 -16.12 11.29
C GLN A 46 2.22 -15.01 10.41
N ASN A 47 1.51 -13.88 10.34
CA ASN A 47 1.98 -12.69 9.67
C ASN A 47 2.26 -11.60 10.71
N ASP A 48 3.37 -10.87 10.55
CA ASP A 48 3.88 -9.87 11.50
C ASP A 48 3.71 -8.42 11.02
N SER A 49 3.26 -8.27 9.79
CA SER A 49 2.95 -6.96 9.18
C SER A 49 1.97 -7.08 8.02
N LEU A 50 1.38 -5.96 7.66
CA LEU A 50 0.53 -5.78 6.48
C LEU A 50 0.84 -4.42 5.88
N PHE A 51 0.90 -4.32 4.55
CA PHE A 51 0.98 -3.06 3.86
C PHE A 51 0.10 -3.03 2.61
N SER A 52 -0.38 -1.84 2.28
CA SER A 52 -1.25 -1.64 1.13
C SER A 52 -0.48 -1.66 -0.18
N VAL A 53 -1.10 -2.28 -1.18
CA VAL A 53 -0.57 -2.39 -2.53
C VAL A 53 -1.65 -2.10 -3.56
N THR A 54 -1.21 -1.65 -4.73
CA THR A 54 -2.03 -1.54 -5.92
C THR A 54 -1.65 -2.65 -6.89
N ARG A 55 -2.64 -3.38 -7.38
CA ARG A 55 -2.43 -4.40 -8.39
C ARG A 55 -2.04 -3.75 -9.72
N PHE A 56 -0.89 -4.14 -10.22
CA PHE A 56 -0.33 -3.64 -11.47
C PHE A 56 -0.25 -4.76 -12.51
N GLN A 57 -0.93 -4.59 -13.62
CA GLN A 57 -1.05 -5.64 -14.63
C GLN A 57 -0.73 -5.08 -16.03
N SER A 58 0.55 -4.87 -16.26
CA SER A 58 1.15 -4.36 -17.50
C SER A 58 2.42 -5.14 -17.83
N ARG A 59 2.90 -5.05 -19.07
CA ARG A 59 4.20 -5.63 -19.44
C ARG A 59 5.31 -4.75 -18.94
N LEU A 60 6.12 -5.27 -18.04
CA LEU A 60 7.25 -4.55 -17.48
C LEU A 60 8.57 -5.08 -18.04
N TRP A 61 9.50 -4.14 -18.22
CA TRP A 61 10.86 -4.39 -18.66
C TRP A 61 11.81 -3.75 -17.66
N ASN A 62 12.93 -4.40 -17.37
CA ASN A 62 13.96 -3.80 -16.56
C ASN A 62 14.88 -2.88 -17.41
N GLN A 63 15.84 -2.21 -16.78
CA GLN A 63 16.76 -1.28 -17.42
C GLN A 63 17.62 -1.93 -18.50
N GLU A 64 17.90 -3.24 -18.39
CA GLU A 64 18.68 -4.04 -19.33
C GLU A 64 17.84 -4.59 -20.49
N ALA A 65 16.58 -4.12 -20.64
CA ALA A 65 15.61 -4.59 -21.62
C ALA A 65 15.26 -6.08 -21.50
N ASN A 66 15.30 -6.64 -20.28
CA ASN A 66 14.76 -7.97 -20.01
C ASN A 66 13.31 -7.88 -19.54
N PRO A 67 12.41 -8.77 -19.98
CA PRO A 67 11.05 -8.81 -19.49
C PRO A 67 11.01 -9.22 -18.01
N VAL A 68 10.12 -8.58 -17.23
CA VAL A 68 9.98 -8.84 -15.78
C VAL A 68 8.88 -9.85 -15.49
N ASN A 69 7.71 -9.68 -16.12
CA ASN A 69 6.51 -10.45 -15.79
C ASN A 69 5.81 -11.08 -17.00
N HIS A 70 6.50 -11.17 -18.13
CA HIS A 70 5.93 -11.75 -19.34
C HIS A 70 7.00 -12.43 -20.19
N ASP A 71 6.60 -13.30 -21.08
CA ASP A 71 7.42 -13.87 -22.15
C ASP A 71 7.18 -13.04 -23.42
N PRO A 72 8.18 -12.36 -24.01
CA PRO A 72 8.00 -11.57 -25.22
C PRO A 72 7.65 -12.40 -26.46
N GLU A 73 7.96 -13.71 -26.48
CA GLU A 73 7.60 -14.63 -27.57
C GLU A 73 6.12 -15.05 -27.49
N VAL A 74 5.44 -14.82 -26.35
CA VAL A 74 4.04 -15.17 -26.11
C VAL A 74 3.20 -13.93 -25.88
N LEU A 75 2.42 -13.53 -26.89
CA LEU A 75 1.61 -12.31 -26.81
C LEU A 75 0.31 -12.55 -26.02
N LEU A 76 0.42 -12.66 -24.70
CA LEU A 76 -0.73 -12.69 -23.80
C LEU A 76 -1.41 -11.32 -23.74
N ARG A 77 -2.72 -11.28 -23.49
CA ARG A 77 -3.40 -10.02 -23.15
C ARG A 77 -2.91 -9.53 -21.79
N THR A 78 -2.90 -8.22 -21.57
CA THR A 78 -2.41 -7.64 -20.29
C THR A 78 -3.16 -8.21 -19.08
N GLN A 79 -4.47 -8.43 -19.21
CA GLN A 79 -5.30 -9.01 -18.15
C GLN A 79 -4.99 -10.48 -17.81
N ASP A 80 -4.26 -11.19 -18.69
CA ASP A 80 -3.87 -12.59 -18.49
C ASP A 80 -2.41 -12.72 -17.97
N LEU A 81 -1.71 -11.59 -17.80
CA LEU A 81 -0.38 -11.57 -17.24
C LEU A 81 -0.40 -11.85 -15.73
N VAL A 82 0.69 -12.40 -15.22
CA VAL A 82 0.89 -12.49 -13.77
C VAL A 82 0.93 -11.06 -13.20
N PRO A 83 0.06 -10.72 -12.25
CA PRO A 83 0.05 -9.38 -11.67
C PRO A 83 1.30 -9.15 -10.83
N LEU A 84 1.79 -7.92 -10.84
CA LEU A 84 2.72 -7.38 -9.87
C LEU A 84 1.96 -6.43 -8.94
N TYR A 85 2.56 -6.15 -7.80
CA TYR A 85 1.96 -5.30 -6.79
C TYR A 85 2.90 -4.15 -6.49
N GLU A 86 2.40 -2.94 -6.63
CA GLU A 86 3.09 -1.71 -6.28
C GLU A 86 2.79 -1.35 -4.82
N GLU A 87 3.84 -1.13 -4.03
CA GLU A 87 3.69 -0.58 -2.68
C GLU A 87 3.26 0.88 -2.79
N ASN A 88 2.00 1.18 -2.42
CA ASN A 88 1.40 2.50 -2.57
C ASN A 88 1.49 3.40 -1.33
N SER A 89 2.12 2.92 -0.30
CA SER A 89 2.41 3.64 0.96
C SER A 89 1.20 4.17 1.75
N CYS A 90 -0.05 3.87 1.36
CA CYS A 90 -1.23 4.43 2.01
C CYS A 90 -1.46 3.92 3.43
N LEU A 91 -1.15 2.63 3.67
CA LEU A 91 -1.47 1.98 4.93
C LEU A 91 -0.43 0.91 5.29
N TYR A 92 0.02 0.92 6.55
CA TYR A 92 0.86 -0.11 7.14
C TYR A 92 0.31 -0.51 8.50
N ILE A 93 0.32 -1.82 8.77
CA ILE A 93 0.06 -2.37 10.10
C ILE A 93 1.25 -3.25 10.46
N PHE A 94 1.78 -3.09 11.65
CA PHE A 94 2.95 -3.86 12.08
C PHE A 94 2.93 -4.15 13.58
N GLU A 95 3.54 -5.26 13.93
CA GLU A 95 3.74 -5.67 15.31
C GLU A 95 4.98 -5.01 15.89
N ARG A 96 4.90 -4.57 17.15
CA ARG A 96 5.93 -3.81 17.85
C ARG A 96 7.29 -4.49 17.88
N GLU A 97 7.32 -5.76 18.26
CA GLU A 97 8.59 -6.48 18.45
C GLU A 97 9.29 -6.72 17.12
N SER A 98 8.54 -7.13 16.09
CA SER A 98 9.04 -7.28 14.74
C SER A 98 9.60 -5.96 14.19
N PHE A 99 8.86 -4.86 14.37
CA PHE A 99 9.30 -3.54 13.95
C PHE A 99 10.58 -3.09 14.66
N LEU A 100 10.64 -3.17 15.98
CA LEU A 100 11.81 -2.72 16.75
C LEU A 100 13.07 -3.56 16.46
N ALA A 101 12.90 -4.86 16.20
CA ALA A 101 14.02 -5.73 15.85
C ALA A 101 14.63 -5.42 14.48
N ARG A 102 13.87 -4.82 13.57
CA ARG A 102 14.27 -4.59 12.18
C ARG A 102 14.40 -3.09 11.82
N ALA A 103 13.86 -2.22 12.64
CA ALA A 103 13.63 -0.80 12.32
C ALA A 103 12.94 -0.62 10.94
N ASN A 104 11.97 -1.50 10.64
CA ASN A 104 11.24 -1.50 9.38
C ASN A 104 9.78 -1.91 9.62
N ARG A 105 8.85 -1.14 9.07
CA ARG A 105 7.40 -1.40 9.13
C ARG A 105 6.96 -2.60 8.30
N VAL A 106 7.78 -3.05 7.33
CA VAL A 106 7.60 -4.31 6.62
C VAL A 106 8.36 -5.40 7.36
N GLY A 107 7.64 -6.35 7.92
CA GLY A 107 8.16 -7.46 8.71
C GLY A 107 8.77 -8.58 7.87
N LYS A 108 8.93 -9.77 8.47
CA LYS A 108 9.43 -10.97 7.79
C LYS A 108 8.36 -11.68 6.98
N MET A 109 7.13 -11.65 7.47
CA MET A 109 5.97 -12.34 6.89
C MET A 109 4.85 -11.33 6.62
N PRO A 110 5.05 -10.40 5.66
CA PRO A 110 4.07 -9.35 5.38
C PRO A 110 2.86 -9.90 4.62
N ILE A 111 1.72 -9.27 4.84
CA ILE A 111 0.53 -9.42 4.00
C ILE A 111 0.51 -8.28 2.99
N LEU A 112 0.33 -8.59 1.71
CA LEU A 112 -0.02 -7.63 0.69
C LEU A 112 -1.54 -7.39 0.73
N PHE A 113 -1.94 -6.19 1.06
CA PHE A 113 -3.35 -5.82 1.15
C PHE A 113 -3.70 -4.93 -0.05
N GLU A 114 -4.41 -5.51 -1.02
CA GLU A 114 -4.79 -4.80 -2.25
C GLU A 114 -5.87 -3.77 -1.96
N ILE A 115 -5.65 -2.53 -2.41
CA ILE A 115 -6.62 -1.43 -2.37
C ILE A 115 -6.89 -0.91 -3.78
N GLU A 116 -8.06 -0.30 -3.96
CA GLU A 116 -8.48 0.27 -5.23
C GLU A 116 -7.57 1.45 -5.65
N ALA A 117 -7.25 1.55 -6.94
CA ALA A 117 -6.37 2.59 -7.45
C ALA A 117 -6.79 4.03 -7.07
N PRO A 118 -8.09 4.39 -7.05
CA PRO A 118 -8.48 5.72 -6.58
C PRO A 118 -8.15 5.99 -5.10
N GLU A 119 -8.21 4.96 -4.22
CA GLU A 119 -7.81 5.11 -2.81
C GLU A 119 -6.30 5.22 -2.64
N ALA A 120 -5.54 4.68 -3.59
CA ALA A 120 -4.08 4.69 -3.59
C ALA A 120 -3.46 6.00 -4.08
N LEU A 121 -4.28 6.98 -4.51
CA LEU A 121 -3.76 8.26 -4.95
C LEU A 121 -3.01 8.95 -3.81
N ASP A 122 -1.74 9.23 -4.04
CA ASP A 122 -0.86 10.00 -3.16
C ASP A 122 -0.62 11.39 -3.78
N ILE A 123 -0.58 12.42 -2.95
CA ILE A 123 -0.36 13.80 -3.38
C ILE A 123 1.07 14.18 -3.01
N ASP A 124 1.99 13.97 -3.94
CA ASP A 124 3.39 14.36 -3.84
C ASP A 124 3.71 15.64 -4.62
N GLU A 125 3.01 15.86 -5.74
CA GLU A 125 3.24 16.96 -6.66
C GLU A 125 1.96 17.74 -6.97
N GLU A 126 2.09 18.92 -7.59
CA GLU A 126 0.96 19.76 -7.99
C GLU A 126 -0.01 19.07 -8.96
N LEU A 127 0.51 18.20 -9.82
CA LEU A 127 -0.31 17.41 -10.73
C LEU A 127 -1.21 16.42 -9.98
N ASP A 128 -0.70 15.78 -8.94
CA ASP A 128 -1.46 14.83 -8.13
C ASP A 128 -2.59 15.56 -7.40
N PHE A 129 -2.33 16.78 -6.92
CA PHE A 129 -3.36 17.61 -6.31
C PHE A 129 -4.48 17.94 -7.30
N ALA A 130 -4.14 18.31 -8.53
CA ALA A 130 -5.13 18.59 -9.58
C ALA A 130 -5.96 17.34 -9.94
N LEU A 131 -5.33 16.15 -9.98
CA LEU A 131 -6.01 14.88 -10.18
C LEU A 131 -6.94 14.56 -9.01
N ALA A 132 -6.50 14.77 -7.77
CA ALA A 132 -7.31 14.59 -6.57
C ALA A 132 -8.54 15.51 -6.59
N GLU A 133 -8.40 16.80 -6.94
CA GLU A 133 -9.53 17.69 -7.09
C GLU A 133 -10.54 17.21 -8.15
N CYS A 134 -10.04 16.75 -9.30
CA CYS A 134 -10.89 16.23 -10.37
C CYS A 134 -11.70 15.00 -9.90
N LEU A 135 -11.05 14.04 -9.26
CA LEU A 135 -11.69 12.86 -8.70
C LEU A 135 -12.73 13.22 -7.63
N MET A 136 -12.40 14.14 -6.73
CA MET A 136 -13.31 14.58 -5.67
C MET A 136 -14.59 15.20 -6.25
N ARG A 137 -14.48 16.01 -7.29
CA ARG A 137 -15.63 16.61 -7.99
C ARG A 137 -16.51 15.55 -8.64
N THR A 138 -15.92 14.50 -9.21
CA THR A 138 -16.64 13.39 -9.83
C THR A 138 -17.44 12.61 -8.78
N VAL A 139 -16.82 12.24 -7.68
CA VAL A 139 -17.47 11.52 -6.57
C VAL A 139 -18.60 12.34 -5.96
N GLN A 140 -18.42 13.66 -5.79
CA GLN A 140 -19.48 14.55 -5.25
C GLN A 140 -20.58 14.84 -6.28
N GLY A 141 -20.28 14.79 -7.57
CA GLY A 141 -21.24 15.00 -8.67
C GLY A 141 -22.19 13.82 -8.87
N GLU A 142 -21.75 12.61 -8.56
CA GLU A 142 -22.57 11.39 -8.61
C GLU A 142 -23.54 11.26 -7.41
N ALA A 143 -23.37 12.06 -6.37
CA ALA A 143 -24.22 12.09 -5.18
C ALA A 143 -25.47 12.99 -5.34
N LYS A 144 -25.77 13.46 -6.56
CA LYS A 144 -26.98 14.21 -6.91
C LYS A 144 -27.86 13.37 -7.84
#